data_f39f727fdf9709dd377a1cd1cda791a8
#
_entry.id   f39f727fdf9709dd377a1cd1cda791a8
#
_cell.length_a   1.000
_cell.length_b   1.000
_cell.length_c   1.000
_cell.angle_alpha   90.00
_cell.angle_beta   90.00
_cell.angle_gamma   90.00
#
_symmetry.space_group_name_H-M   'P 1'
#
loop_
_entity.id
_entity.type
_entity.pdbx_description
1 polymer ?
#
loop_
_entity_poly.entity_id
_entity_poly.type
_entity_poly.pdbx_seq_one_letter_code
_entity_poly.pdbx_strand_id
1 'polypeptide(L)'
;MFKIYKIILILILISFSLQAKSHVQHYDNLNQIKFDIYRNNKNIGTHVFKFMRKNNLIEVESEINFEIKKLGIVLYTYHVKGKEVYKDGQLIKFNSKTNQNGKEKYVNLTLEEGKFIIDGSSFKGKTSKDYLLGTWWNHSIVKSKAQISAVSGRIIHQKVEFLGKETIKINGKKYNTLHFNFSSSDEKLSKDKRLNTDVWYDESSLNWVKASFKKKGNWEYKLVSIK
;
A
#
# COMPACT_ATOMS: atom_id res chain seq x y z
N MET A 1 -51.47 53.88 11.07
CA MET A 1 -50.72 52.96 11.96
C MET A 1 -50.43 51.66 11.23
N PHE A 2 -49.27 51.52 10.66
CA PHE A 2 -48.82 50.27 9.98
C PHE A 2 -48.02 49.43 10.96
N LYS A 3 -48.51 48.21 11.27
CA LYS A 3 -47.77 47.23 12.09
C LYS A 3 -46.81 46.46 11.16
N ILE A 4 -45.54 46.64 11.33
CA ILE A 4 -44.48 45.89 10.64
C ILE A 4 -44.26 44.59 11.41
N TYR A 5 -44.68 43.46 10.84
CA TYR A 5 -44.32 42.13 11.33
C TYR A 5 -42.90 41.80 10.90
N LYS A 6 -41.99 41.77 11.87
CA LYS A 6 -40.62 41.23 11.65
C LYS A 6 -40.69 39.72 11.54
N ILE A 7 -40.59 39.19 10.35
CA ILE A 7 -40.40 37.76 10.12
C ILE A 7 -38.93 37.47 10.43
N ILE A 8 -38.67 36.81 11.55
CA ILE A 8 -37.38 36.27 11.90
C ILE A 8 -37.25 34.95 11.15
N LEU A 9 -36.49 34.95 10.02
CA LEU A 9 -36.12 33.76 9.27
C LEU A 9 -34.99 33.08 10.04
N ILE A 10 -35.29 32.05 10.83
CA ILE A 10 -34.26 31.18 11.46
C ILE A 10 -33.75 30.25 10.37
N LEU A 11 -32.58 30.60 9.83
CA LEU A 11 -31.77 29.72 8.97
C LEU A 11 -31.18 28.62 9.86
N ILE A 12 -31.85 27.46 9.94
CA ILE A 12 -31.25 26.25 10.51
C ILE A 12 -30.17 25.77 9.51
N LEU A 13 -28.94 26.16 9.72
CA LEU A 13 -27.78 25.54 9.06
C LEU A 13 -27.64 24.10 9.59
N ILE A 14 -28.30 23.17 8.90
CA ILE A 14 -28.00 21.74 9.07
C ILE A 14 -26.62 21.52 8.48
N SER A 15 -25.60 21.61 9.33
CA SER A 15 -24.27 21.16 8.99
C SER A 15 -24.27 19.65 8.84
N PHE A 16 -24.55 19.17 7.64
CA PHE A 16 -24.17 17.80 7.29
C PHE A 16 -22.65 17.70 7.38
N SER A 17 -22.16 17.20 8.51
CA SER A 17 -20.79 16.72 8.58
C SER A 17 -20.69 15.53 7.63
N LEU A 18 -20.27 15.81 6.39
CA LEU A 18 -19.75 14.78 5.49
C LEU A 18 -18.53 14.20 6.20
N GLN A 19 -18.75 13.16 7.00
CA GLN A 19 -17.63 12.35 7.48
C GLN A 19 -16.97 11.75 6.23
N ALA A 20 -15.87 12.34 5.82
CA ALA A 20 -15.03 11.77 4.80
C ALA A 20 -14.63 10.37 5.29
N LYS A 21 -15.23 9.33 4.72
CA LYS A 21 -14.85 7.95 5.02
C LYS A 21 -13.34 7.85 4.82
N SER A 22 -12.63 7.36 5.82
CA SER A 22 -11.22 7.04 5.68
C SER A 22 -11.01 6.15 4.46
N HIS A 23 -9.95 6.38 3.70
CA HIS A 23 -9.68 5.60 2.49
C HIS A 23 -9.54 4.08 2.79
N VAL A 24 -9.12 3.72 3.99
CA VAL A 24 -9.04 2.32 4.42
C VAL A 24 -10.43 1.68 4.57
N GLN A 25 -11.46 2.46 4.93
CA GLN A 25 -12.86 2.01 4.97
C GLN A 25 -13.42 1.67 3.58
N HIS A 26 -12.77 2.15 2.50
CA HIS A 26 -13.13 1.74 1.14
C HIS A 26 -12.97 0.22 0.92
N TYR A 27 -12.11 -0.42 1.69
CA TYR A 27 -11.82 -1.87 1.62
C TYR A 27 -12.59 -2.71 2.65
N ASP A 28 -13.67 -2.19 3.23
CA ASP A 28 -14.41 -2.86 4.33
C ASP A 28 -14.94 -4.26 3.97
N ASN A 29 -15.20 -4.52 2.69
CA ASN A 29 -15.70 -5.81 2.23
C ASN A 29 -14.59 -6.80 1.82
N LEU A 30 -13.32 -6.41 1.91
CA LEU A 30 -12.22 -7.30 1.56
C LEU A 30 -11.86 -8.20 2.73
N ASN A 31 -11.74 -9.50 2.45
CA ASN A 31 -11.20 -10.49 3.38
C ASN A 31 -9.81 -10.94 2.95
N GLN A 32 -9.54 -11.00 1.64
CA GLN A 32 -8.25 -11.41 1.12
C GLN A 32 -7.98 -10.82 -0.26
N ILE A 33 -6.71 -10.46 -0.51
CA ILE A 33 -6.16 -10.22 -1.84
C ILE A 33 -4.96 -11.13 -2.02
N LYS A 34 -4.88 -11.84 -3.15
CA LYS A 34 -3.77 -12.73 -3.49
C LYS A 34 -3.17 -12.36 -4.84
N PHE A 35 -1.84 -12.32 -4.89
CA PHE A 35 -1.05 -12.11 -6.10
C PHE A 35 -0.10 -13.28 -6.34
N ASP A 36 0.13 -13.57 -7.62
CA ASP A 36 1.29 -14.32 -8.06
C ASP A 36 2.43 -13.37 -8.38
N ILE A 37 3.65 -13.78 -8.05
CA ILE A 37 4.88 -13.03 -8.31
C ILE A 37 5.63 -13.69 -9.45
N TYR A 38 5.92 -12.91 -10.49
CA TYR A 38 6.65 -13.35 -11.66
C TYR A 38 8.00 -12.64 -11.73
N ARG A 39 9.01 -13.38 -12.18
CA ARG A 39 10.31 -12.83 -12.58
C ARG A 39 10.67 -13.39 -13.95
N ASN A 40 10.91 -12.50 -14.94
CA ASN A 40 11.16 -12.88 -16.34
C ASN A 40 10.09 -13.86 -16.86
N ASN A 41 8.80 -13.56 -16.64
CA ASN A 41 7.62 -14.35 -17.01
C ASN A 41 7.48 -15.72 -16.30
N LYS A 42 8.38 -16.07 -15.39
CA LYS A 42 8.27 -17.30 -14.60
C LYS A 42 7.64 -16.99 -13.24
N ASN A 43 6.58 -17.72 -12.87
CA ASN A 43 6.02 -17.66 -11.53
C ASN A 43 7.07 -18.16 -10.52
N ILE A 44 7.36 -17.35 -9.49
CA ILE A 44 8.37 -17.66 -8.47
C ILE A 44 7.80 -17.66 -7.05
N GLY A 45 6.53 -17.25 -6.86
CA GLY A 45 5.93 -17.21 -5.54
C GLY A 45 4.66 -16.40 -5.47
N THR A 46 4.27 -16.00 -4.25
CA THR A 46 2.99 -15.35 -3.98
C THR A 46 3.12 -14.19 -2.99
N HIS A 47 2.16 -13.27 -3.03
CA HIS A 47 1.91 -12.25 -2.02
C HIS A 47 0.44 -12.29 -1.64
N VAL A 48 0.15 -12.43 -0.35
CA VAL A 48 -1.21 -12.53 0.18
C VAL A 48 -1.42 -11.48 1.25
N PHE A 49 -2.57 -10.80 1.19
CA PHE A 49 -3.09 -9.94 2.25
C PHE A 49 -4.36 -10.57 2.81
N LYS A 50 -4.49 -10.57 4.14
CA LYS A 50 -5.71 -10.96 4.86
C LYS A 50 -6.19 -9.80 5.70
N PHE A 51 -7.47 -9.47 5.59
CA PHE A 51 -8.12 -8.37 6.28
C PHE A 51 -9.01 -8.90 7.37
N MET A 52 -8.76 -8.51 8.60
CA MET A 52 -9.55 -8.87 9.77
C MET A 52 -10.09 -7.60 10.42
N ARG A 53 -11.35 -7.63 10.81
CA ARG A 53 -12.03 -6.50 11.43
C ARG A 53 -12.53 -6.89 12.81
N LYS A 54 -12.22 -6.05 13.79
CA LYS A 54 -12.70 -6.23 15.15
C LYS A 54 -12.98 -4.86 15.75
N ASN A 55 -14.24 -4.59 16.05
CA ASN A 55 -14.71 -3.28 16.51
C ASN A 55 -14.34 -2.19 15.47
N ASN A 56 -13.63 -1.12 15.91
CA ASN A 56 -13.14 -0.03 15.05
C ASN A 56 -11.70 -0.27 14.53
N LEU A 57 -11.18 -1.48 14.65
CA LEU A 57 -9.84 -1.85 14.18
C LEU A 57 -9.91 -2.66 12.88
N ILE A 58 -9.00 -2.37 11.98
CA ILE A 58 -8.72 -3.19 10.80
C ILE A 58 -7.28 -3.69 10.93
N GLU A 59 -7.11 -5.00 10.97
CA GLU A 59 -5.82 -5.65 10.93
C GLU A 59 -5.58 -6.21 9.53
N VAL A 60 -4.41 -5.91 8.95
CA VAL A 60 -4.02 -6.43 7.63
C VAL A 60 -2.75 -7.24 7.81
N GLU A 61 -2.87 -8.55 7.66
CA GLU A 61 -1.71 -9.45 7.63
C GLU A 61 -1.26 -9.63 6.19
N SER A 62 0.04 -9.47 5.96
CA SER A 62 0.66 -9.68 4.65
C SER A 62 1.73 -10.77 4.72
N GLU A 63 1.76 -11.62 3.70
CA GLU A 63 2.80 -12.63 3.55
C GLU A 63 3.30 -12.67 2.13
N ILE A 64 4.62 -12.48 1.95
CA ILE A 64 5.33 -12.66 0.68
C ILE A 64 6.20 -13.90 0.84
N ASN A 65 6.11 -14.80 -0.14
CA ASN A 65 6.98 -15.96 -0.20
C ASN A 65 7.36 -16.24 -1.65
N PHE A 66 8.67 -16.21 -1.96
CA PHE A 66 9.14 -16.61 -3.27
C PHE A 66 10.56 -17.20 -3.26
N GLU A 67 10.85 -17.99 -4.29
CA GLU A 67 12.14 -18.61 -4.53
C GLU A 67 12.59 -18.40 -5.97
N ILE A 68 13.86 -18.07 -6.15
CA ILE A 68 14.51 -18.03 -7.47
C ILE A 68 15.34 -19.28 -7.63
N LYS A 69 14.97 -20.10 -8.61
CA LYS A 69 15.66 -21.37 -8.93
C LYS A 69 16.32 -21.30 -10.31
N LYS A 70 17.46 -21.95 -10.44
CA LYS A 70 18.13 -22.22 -11.72
C LYS A 70 18.54 -23.68 -11.77
N LEU A 71 18.12 -24.40 -12.80
CA LEU A 71 18.37 -25.84 -12.97
C LEU A 71 17.99 -26.68 -11.73
N GLY A 72 16.84 -26.36 -11.10
CA GLY A 72 16.38 -27.04 -9.88
C GLY A 72 17.01 -26.56 -8.57
N ILE A 73 18.13 -25.83 -8.63
CA ILE A 73 18.85 -25.33 -7.44
C ILE A 73 18.24 -24.01 -6.98
N VAL A 74 17.92 -23.89 -5.69
CA VAL A 74 17.46 -22.65 -5.06
C VAL A 74 18.66 -21.70 -4.91
N LEU A 75 18.60 -20.56 -5.60
CA LEU A 75 19.63 -19.52 -5.57
C LEU A 75 19.29 -18.38 -4.61
N TYR A 76 17.99 -18.18 -4.35
CA TYR A 76 17.54 -17.07 -3.52
C TYR A 76 16.15 -17.37 -2.95
N THR A 77 15.99 -17.10 -1.66
CA THR A 77 14.72 -17.20 -0.95
C THR A 77 14.32 -15.85 -0.39
N TYR A 78 13.01 -15.59 -0.32
CA TYR A 78 12.49 -14.36 0.25
C TYR A 78 11.17 -14.63 0.95
N HIS A 79 11.14 -14.34 2.24
CA HIS A 79 9.96 -14.50 3.06
C HIS A 79 9.73 -13.25 3.91
N VAL A 80 8.53 -12.68 3.84
CA VAL A 80 8.11 -11.53 4.65
C VAL A 80 6.78 -11.87 5.31
N LYS A 81 6.67 -11.57 6.58
CA LYS A 81 5.40 -11.50 7.30
C LYS A 81 5.26 -10.11 7.89
N GLY A 82 4.12 -9.47 7.63
CA GLY A 82 3.80 -8.14 8.13
C GLY A 82 2.40 -8.11 8.73
N LYS A 83 2.20 -7.22 9.71
CA LYS A 83 0.89 -6.94 10.31
C LYS A 83 0.72 -5.44 10.48
N GLU A 84 -0.24 -4.88 9.78
CA GLU A 84 -0.70 -3.49 9.88
C GLU A 84 -1.93 -3.44 10.79
N VAL A 85 -2.04 -2.44 11.66
CA VAL A 85 -3.22 -2.18 12.49
C VAL A 85 -3.68 -0.75 12.25
N TYR A 86 -4.92 -0.61 11.80
CA TYR A 86 -5.58 0.67 11.56
C TYR A 86 -6.69 0.87 12.59
N LYS A 87 -6.81 2.11 13.09
CA LYS A 87 -7.94 2.57 13.90
C LYS A 87 -8.54 3.79 13.22
N ASP A 88 -9.84 3.77 12.98
CA ASP A 88 -10.57 4.85 12.30
C ASP A 88 -9.88 5.27 10.99
N GLY A 89 -9.28 4.29 10.29
CA GLY A 89 -8.56 4.46 9.02
C GLY A 89 -7.14 5.01 9.11
N GLN A 90 -6.66 5.35 10.31
CA GLN A 90 -5.27 5.74 10.55
C GLN A 90 -4.44 4.51 10.91
N LEU A 91 -3.29 4.34 10.26
CA LEU A 91 -2.29 3.35 10.70
C LEU A 91 -1.80 3.73 12.09
N ILE A 92 -1.94 2.82 13.05
CA ILE A 92 -1.48 3.03 14.42
C ILE A 92 -0.30 2.14 14.80
N LYS A 93 -0.17 0.99 14.14
CA LYS A 93 0.92 0.04 14.40
C LYS A 93 1.24 -0.77 13.16
N PHE A 94 2.52 -1.05 12.96
CA PHE A 94 3.00 -2.02 11.97
C PHE A 94 4.18 -2.80 12.51
N ASN A 95 4.19 -4.10 12.27
CA ASN A 95 5.31 -4.96 12.56
C ASN A 95 5.59 -5.86 11.35
N SER A 96 6.87 -6.06 11.04
CA SER A 96 7.26 -7.06 10.04
C SER A 96 8.54 -7.78 10.40
N LYS A 97 8.64 -9.01 9.87
CA LYS A 97 9.88 -9.80 9.84
C LYS A 97 10.13 -10.25 8.41
N THR A 98 11.36 -10.12 7.96
CA THR A 98 11.78 -10.47 6.60
C THR A 98 13.01 -11.34 6.67
N ASN A 99 12.97 -12.51 6.04
CA ASN A 99 14.17 -13.30 5.73
C ASN A 99 14.49 -13.09 4.25
N GLN A 100 15.61 -12.46 3.97
CA GLN A 100 16.10 -12.19 2.63
C GLN A 100 17.35 -13.04 2.38
N ASN A 101 17.16 -14.27 1.93
CA ASN A 101 18.24 -15.22 1.66
C ASN A 101 19.22 -15.36 2.86
N GLY A 102 18.63 -15.66 4.05
CA GLY A 102 19.36 -15.78 5.32
C GLY A 102 19.64 -14.46 6.04
N LYS A 103 19.38 -13.29 5.42
CA LYS A 103 19.52 -11.98 6.08
C LYS A 103 18.21 -11.56 6.70
N GLU A 104 18.18 -11.50 8.03
CA GLU A 104 17.01 -11.04 8.77
C GLU A 104 16.90 -9.52 8.75
N LYS A 105 15.66 -9.02 8.54
CA LYS A 105 15.27 -7.63 8.66
C LYS A 105 13.96 -7.51 9.40
N TYR A 106 13.69 -6.34 9.95
CA TYR A 106 12.45 -6.09 10.68
C TYR A 106 12.03 -4.63 10.60
N VAL A 107 10.78 -4.39 10.94
CA VAL A 107 10.21 -3.07 11.20
C VAL A 107 9.25 -3.19 12.38
N ASN A 108 9.40 -2.29 13.34
CA ASN A 108 8.39 -1.99 14.36
C ASN A 108 8.04 -0.51 14.19
N LEU A 109 6.76 -0.20 14.01
CA LEU A 109 6.25 1.14 13.86
C LEU A 109 5.05 1.33 14.78
N THR A 110 5.02 2.44 15.52
CA THR A 110 3.88 2.89 16.32
C THR A 110 3.56 4.35 16.00
N LEU A 111 2.28 4.72 16.12
CA LEU A 111 1.85 6.11 16.05
C LEU A 111 1.81 6.69 17.46
N GLU A 112 2.63 7.70 17.72
CA GLU A 112 2.73 8.39 19.01
C GLU A 112 2.76 9.90 18.77
N GLU A 113 1.93 10.66 19.49
CA GLU A 113 1.88 12.12 19.42
C GLU A 113 1.82 12.67 17.98
N GLY A 114 1.06 12.00 17.10
CA GLY A 114 0.88 12.43 15.71
C GLY A 114 2.10 12.18 14.79
N LYS A 115 3.08 11.39 15.21
CA LYS A 115 4.24 10.96 14.42
C LYS A 115 4.41 9.46 14.48
N PHE A 116 4.94 8.87 13.42
CA PHE A 116 5.40 7.49 13.46
C PHE A 116 6.75 7.40 14.14
N ILE A 117 6.85 6.53 15.14
CA ILE A 117 8.09 6.07 15.74
C ILE A 117 8.44 4.76 15.04
N ILE A 118 9.61 4.70 14.43
CA ILE A 118 10.08 3.55 13.68
C ILE A 118 11.34 3.00 14.33
N ASP A 119 11.34 1.70 14.62
CA ASP A 119 12.52 0.90 14.91
C ASP A 119 12.62 -0.16 13.82
N GLY A 120 13.44 0.07 12.80
CA GLY A 120 13.62 -0.80 11.65
C GLY A 120 15.09 -1.07 11.35
N SER A 121 15.34 -2.12 10.58
CA SER A 121 16.69 -2.54 10.20
C SER A 121 17.48 -1.49 9.41
N SER A 122 16.80 -0.53 8.75
CA SER A 122 17.44 0.49 7.91
C SER A 122 17.12 1.93 8.33
N PHE A 123 16.22 2.12 9.29
CA PHE A 123 15.87 3.43 9.82
C PHE A 123 15.33 3.28 11.25
N LYS A 124 15.83 4.11 12.15
CA LYS A 124 15.32 4.27 13.52
C LYS A 124 15.11 5.75 13.77
N GLY A 125 13.89 6.13 14.21
CA GLY A 125 13.56 7.52 14.48
C GLY A 125 12.10 7.87 14.27
N LYS A 126 11.81 9.18 14.25
CA LYS A 126 10.46 9.73 14.07
C LYS A 126 10.25 10.18 12.61
N THR A 127 9.02 10.03 12.11
CA THR A 127 8.64 10.54 10.78
C THR A 127 7.18 10.99 10.76
N SER A 128 6.74 11.59 9.64
CA SER A 128 5.36 12.04 9.46
C SER A 128 4.39 10.86 9.46
N LYS A 129 3.24 11.00 10.11
CA LYS A 129 2.11 10.07 10.03
C LYS A 129 1.45 10.03 8.64
N ASP A 130 1.75 11.02 7.78
CA ASP A 130 1.21 11.11 6.41
C ASP A 130 1.98 10.22 5.42
N TYR A 131 3.10 9.64 5.86
CA TYR A 131 3.80 8.65 5.05
C TYR A 131 3.09 7.29 5.17
N LEU A 132 2.97 6.57 4.06
CA LEU A 132 2.28 5.29 4.02
C LEU A 132 3.26 4.14 3.87
N LEU A 133 2.82 2.94 4.28
CA LEU A 133 3.59 1.72 4.03
C LEU A 133 3.63 1.40 2.54
N GLY A 134 4.79 0.98 2.05
CA GLY A 134 5.00 0.57 0.66
C GLY A 134 4.44 -0.82 0.36
N THR A 135 3.20 -1.07 0.77
CA THR A 135 2.50 -2.36 0.58
C THR A 135 1.53 -2.33 -0.60
N TRP A 136 1.25 -1.16 -1.17
CA TRP A 136 0.46 -0.84 -2.36
C TRP A 136 -1.02 -1.25 -2.33
N TRP A 137 -1.46 -2.11 -1.44
CA TRP A 137 -2.89 -2.47 -1.35
C TRP A 137 -3.77 -1.24 -1.02
N ASN A 138 -3.23 -0.28 -0.27
CA ASN A 138 -3.91 0.97 0.06
C ASN A 138 -3.64 2.02 -1.02
N HIS A 139 -4.63 2.29 -1.86
CA HIS A 139 -4.55 3.24 -2.97
C HIS A 139 -4.17 4.68 -2.53
N SER A 140 -4.39 5.07 -1.26
CA SER A 140 -3.98 6.39 -0.76
C SER A 140 -2.48 6.67 -0.95
N ILE A 141 -1.66 5.64 -1.15
CA ILE A 141 -0.22 5.77 -1.39
C ILE A 141 0.10 6.63 -2.62
N VAL A 142 -0.83 6.76 -3.58
CA VAL A 142 -0.66 7.63 -4.76
C VAL A 142 -0.58 9.13 -4.40
N LYS A 143 -1.05 9.50 -3.20
CA LYS A 143 -1.02 10.88 -2.68
C LYS A 143 0.12 11.12 -1.70
N SER A 144 0.84 10.07 -1.28
CA SER A 144 1.89 10.19 -0.27
C SER A 144 3.20 10.69 -0.88
N LYS A 145 3.86 11.64 -0.21
CA LYS A 145 5.18 12.18 -0.60
C LYS A 145 6.33 11.20 -0.31
N ALA A 146 6.09 10.21 0.53
CA ALA A 146 7.05 9.16 0.82
C ALA A 146 6.33 7.87 1.22
N GLN A 147 6.99 6.74 1.00
CA GLN A 147 6.58 5.46 1.54
C GLN A 147 7.60 4.92 2.55
N ILE A 148 7.10 4.21 3.56
CA ILE A 148 7.89 3.50 4.54
C ILE A 148 8.06 2.07 4.05
N SER A 149 9.28 1.61 3.89
CA SER A 149 9.55 0.22 3.49
C SER A 149 9.04 -0.76 4.54
N ALA A 150 8.10 -1.60 4.16
CA ALA A 150 7.58 -2.67 5.01
C ALA A 150 8.61 -3.77 5.35
N VAL A 151 9.78 -3.74 4.69
CA VAL A 151 10.87 -4.71 4.87
C VAL A 151 11.89 -4.24 5.88
N SER A 152 12.16 -2.93 5.96
CA SER A 152 13.32 -2.42 6.71
C SER A 152 13.11 -1.09 7.40
N GLY A 153 11.93 -0.48 7.28
CA GLY A 153 11.61 0.83 7.86
C GLY A 153 12.21 2.03 7.10
N ARG A 154 13.01 1.79 6.04
CA ARG A 154 13.59 2.88 5.25
C ARG A 154 12.51 3.79 4.69
N ILE A 155 12.69 5.10 4.84
CA ILE A 155 11.83 6.12 4.23
C ILE A 155 12.29 6.33 2.79
N ILE A 156 11.34 6.23 1.85
CA ILE A 156 11.58 6.37 0.42
C ILE A 156 10.74 7.55 -0.05
N HIS A 157 11.37 8.71 -0.20
CA HIS A 157 10.72 9.86 -0.81
C HIS A 157 10.41 9.56 -2.26
N GLN A 158 9.19 9.85 -2.68
CA GLN A 158 8.69 9.44 -4.00
C GLN A 158 8.01 10.58 -4.75
N LYS A 159 8.08 10.48 -6.07
CA LYS A 159 7.24 11.14 -7.04
C LYS A 159 6.26 10.10 -7.57
N VAL A 160 4.98 10.45 -7.61
CA VAL A 160 3.93 9.61 -8.20
C VAL A 160 3.40 10.32 -9.41
N GLU A 161 3.39 9.63 -10.55
CA GLU A 161 2.90 10.13 -11.82
C GLU A 161 1.72 9.27 -12.27
N PHE A 162 0.60 9.92 -12.62
CA PHE A 162 -0.53 9.26 -13.26
C PHE A 162 -0.26 9.14 -14.75
N LEU A 163 -0.12 7.92 -15.25
CA LEU A 163 0.19 7.65 -16.65
C LEU A 163 -1.05 7.50 -17.52
N GLY A 164 -2.24 7.40 -16.92
CA GLY A 164 -3.50 7.33 -17.66
C GLY A 164 -4.36 6.14 -17.26
N LYS A 165 -5.43 5.96 -18.03
CA LYS A 165 -6.36 4.83 -17.91
C LYS A 165 -6.09 3.84 -19.04
N GLU A 166 -6.08 2.57 -18.71
CA GLU A 166 -5.93 1.52 -19.69
C GLU A 166 -6.67 0.24 -19.28
N THR A 167 -7.05 -0.56 -20.27
CA THR A 167 -7.63 -1.89 -20.02
C THR A 167 -6.53 -2.93 -20.11
N ILE A 168 -6.30 -3.65 -19.01
CA ILE A 168 -5.33 -4.75 -18.97
C ILE A 168 -6.03 -6.09 -18.82
N LYS A 169 -5.39 -7.16 -19.26
CA LYS A 169 -5.88 -8.53 -19.10
C LYS A 169 -4.97 -9.31 -18.15
N ILE A 170 -5.55 -9.85 -17.07
CA ILE A 170 -4.85 -10.67 -16.08
C ILE A 170 -5.62 -11.98 -15.92
N ASN A 171 -4.95 -13.09 -16.13
CA ASN A 171 -5.54 -14.44 -15.99
C ASN A 171 -6.89 -14.60 -16.74
N GLY A 172 -6.98 -14.03 -17.95
CA GLY A 172 -8.19 -14.08 -18.77
C GLY A 172 -9.23 -13.01 -18.50
N LYS A 173 -9.22 -12.35 -17.32
CA LYS A 173 -10.16 -11.29 -16.93
C LYS A 173 -9.64 -9.91 -17.36
N LYS A 174 -10.53 -9.06 -17.88
CA LYS A 174 -10.25 -7.65 -18.21
C LYS A 174 -10.48 -6.76 -16.98
N TYR A 175 -9.60 -5.78 -16.80
CA TYR A 175 -9.68 -4.74 -15.77
C TYR A 175 -9.48 -3.38 -16.42
N ASN A 176 -10.40 -2.45 -16.21
CA ASN A 176 -10.19 -1.04 -16.50
C ASN A 176 -9.40 -0.45 -15.34
N THR A 177 -8.25 0.11 -15.64
CA THR A 177 -7.28 0.46 -14.59
C THR A 177 -6.82 1.90 -14.66
N LEU A 178 -6.43 2.40 -13.48
CA LEU A 178 -5.64 3.61 -13.31
C LEU A 178 -4.18 3.19 -13.18
N HIS A 179 -3.33 3.67 -14.09
CA HIS A 179 -1.89 3.36 -14.14
C HIS A 179 -1.08 4.49 -13.54
N PHE A 180 -0.23 4.16 -12.56
CA PHE A 180 0.68 5.10 -11.89
C PHE A 180 2.11 4.59 -11.96
N ASN A 181 3.07 5.51 -12.08
CA ASN A 181 4.48 5.25 -11.82
C ASN A 181 4.88 5.85 -10.48
N PHE A 182 5.56 5.05 -9.66
CA PHE A 182 6.18 5.45 -8.41
C PHE A 182 7.69 5.48 -8.60
N SER A 183 8.32 6.64 -8.48
CA SER A 183 9.76 6.81 -8.62
C SER A 183 10.37 7.52 -7.41
N SER A 184 11.64 7.22 -7.09
CA SER A 184 12.37 7.97 -6.06
C SER A 184 12.53 9.42 -6.47
N SER A 185 12.21 10.36 -5.56
CA SER A 185 12.47 11.78 -5.77
C SER A 185 13.94 12.16 -5.56
N ASP A 186 14.73 11.32 -4.88
CA ASP A 186 16.16 11.52 -4.71
C ASP A 186 16.95 10.90 -5.88
N GLU A 187 17.47 11.76 -6.74
CA GLU A 187 18.24 11.38 -7.91
C GLU A 187 19.68 10.94 -7.59
N LYS A 188 20.17 11.18 -6.36
CA LYS A 188 21.51 10.78 -5.92
C LYS A 188 21.58 9.31 -5.50
N LEU A 189 20.43 8.67 -5.30
CA LEU A 189 20.39 7.25 -4.96
C LEU A 189 21.01 6.41 -6.09
N SER A 190 21.77 5.38 -5.74
CA SER A 190 22.24 4.36 -6.68
C SER A 190 21.05 3.62 -7.31
N LYS A 191 21.20 3.19 -8.57
CA LYS A 191 20.09 2.55 -9.34
C LYS A 191 19.42 1.38 -8.62
N ASP A 192 20.18 0.59 -7.86
CA ASP A 192 19.68 -0.55 -7.09
C ASP A 192 18.84 -0.15 -5.87
N LYS A 193 18.96 1.11 -5.39
CA LYS A 193 18.20 1.68 -4.27
C LYS A 193 17.04 2.55 -4.70
N ARG A 194 16.96 2.92 -6.00
CA ARG A 194 15.86 3.73 -6.51
C ARG A 194 14.56 2.93 -6.56
N LEU A 195 13.47 3.58 -6.17
CA LEU A 195 12.14 3.14 -6.54
C LEU A 195 11.90 3.51 -8.00
N ASN A 196 11.40 2.60 -8.78
CA ASN A 196 10.80 2.82 -10.09
C ASN A 196 9.87 1.64 -10.37
N THR A 197 8.58 1.85 -10.13
CA THR A 197 7.57 0.79 -10.12
C THR A 197 6.29 1.30 -10.73
N ASP A 198 5.78 0.59 -11.71
CA ASP A 198 4.46 0.81 -12.25
C ASP A 198 3.43 0.02 -11.45
N VAL A 199 2.31 0.66 -11.11
CA VAL A 199 1.23 0.06 -10.33
C VAL A 199 -0.11 0.36 -10.98
N TRP A 200 -0.97 -0.65 -11.08
CA TRP A 200 -2.31 -0.55 -11.64
C TRP A 200 -3.35 -0.83 -10.58
N TYR A 201 -4.31 0.07 -10.49
CA TYR A 201 -5.48 -0.08 -9.64
C TYR A 201 -6.73 -0.22 -10.51
N ASP A 202 -7.64 -1.12 -10.17
CA ASP A 202 -8.96 -1.18 -10.80
C ASP A 202 -9.69 0.16 -10.60
N GLU A 203 -10.22 0.72 -11.69
CA GLU A 203 -10.80 2.06 -11.67
C GLU A 203 -12.02 2.16 -10.77
N SER A 204 -12.82 1.10 -10.67
CA SER A 204 -14.08 1.09 -9.93
C SER A 204 -13.90 0.82 -8.44
N SER A 205 -13.03 -0.12 -8.10
CA SER A 205 -12.83 -0.60 -6.73
C SER A 205 -11.57 -0.07 -6.06
N LEU A 206 -10.69 0.61 -6.81
CA LEU A 206 -9.37 1.05 -6.37
C LEU A 206 -8.49 -0.08 -5.78
N ASN A 207 -8.86 -1.33 -6.05
CA ASN A 207 -8.05 -2.47 -5.65
C ASN A 207 -6.79 -2.55 -6.50
N TRP A 208 -5.67 -2.81 -5.85
CA TRP A 208 -4.43 -3.12 -6.55
C TRP A 208 -4.59 -4.39 -7.39
N VAL A 209 -4.26 -4.33 -8.68
CA VAL A 209 -4.41 -5.46 -9.61
C VAL A 209 -3.10 -5.91 -10.24
N LYS A 210 -2.14 -5.00 -10.42
CA LYS A 210 -0.84 -5.31 -11.01
C LYS A 210 0.23 -4.35 -10.50
N ALA A 211 1.47 -4.82 -10.38
CA ALA A 211 2.66 -3.98 -10.34
C ALA A 211 3.76 -4.57 -11.22
N SER A 212 4.64 -3.71 -11.74
CA SER A 212 5.84 -4.13 -12.46
C SER A 212 7.03 -3.25 -12.19
N PHE A 213 8.22 -3.83 -12.18
CA PHE A 213 9.49 -3.10 -12.03
C PHE A 213 10.66 -3.90 -12.60
N LYS A 214 11.76 -3.20 -12.89
CA LYS A 214 13.01 -3.80 -13.37
C LYS A 214 14.07 -3.76 -12.28
N LYS A 215 14.50 -4.93 -11.81
CA LYS A 215 15.59 -5.06 -10.84
C LYS A 215 16.27 -6.42 -11.00
N LYS A 216 17.41 -6.47 -11.70
CA LYS A 216 18.08 -7.73 -12.05
C LYS A 216 17.12 -8.73 -12.68
N GLY A 217 16.28 -8.26 -13.61
CA GLY A 217 15.20 -8.96 -14.28
C GLY A 217 13.89 -8.15 -14.26
N ASN A 218 12.91 -8.62 -15.00
CA ASN A 218 11.56 -8.03 -15.05
C ASN A 218 10.69 -8.71 -13.99
N TRP A 219 10.09 -7.91 -13.12
CA TRP A 219 9.22 -8.37 -12.05
C TRP A 219 7.79 -7.94 -12.30
N GLU A 220 6.85 -8.81 -12.01
CA GLU A 220 5.43 -8.51 -12.06
C GLU A 220 4.71 -9.15 -10.86
N TYR A 221 3.79 -8.40 -10.28
CA TYR A 221 2.76 -8.89 -9.38
C TYR A 221 1.46 -8.90 -10.17
N LYS A 222 0.76 -10.03 -10.23
CA LYS A 222 -0.51 -10.19 -10.95
C LYS A 222 -1.59 -10.69 -10.00
N LEU A 223 -2.71 -9.99 -9.96
CA LEU A 223 -3.84 -10.36 -9.14
C LEU A 223 -4.35 -11.78 -9.51
N VAL A 224 -4.53 -12.60 -8.50
CA VAL A 224 -5.12 -13.95 -8.62
C VAL A 224 -6.56 -13.94 -8.15
N SER A 225 -6.80 -13.39 -6.95
CA SER A 225 -8.14 -13.37 -6.36
C SER A 225 -8.32 -12.24 -5.36
N ILE A 226 -9.56 -11.77 -5.26
CA ILE A 226 -10.10 -10.88 -4.23
C ILE A 226 -11.29 -11.62 -3.61
N LYS A 227 -11.37 -11.66 -2.28
CA LYS A 227 -12.44 -12.29 -1.51
C LYS A 227 -12.94 -11.35 -0.45
#